data_5f87105f36e66f7052079a801d6c0dd1
#
_entry.id   5f87105f36e66f7052079a801d6c0dd1
#
_cell.length_a   1.000
_cell.length_b   1.000
_cell.length_c   1.000
_cell.angle_alpha   90.00
_cell.angle_beta   90.00
_cell.angle_gamma   90.00
#
_symmetry.space_group_name_H-M   'P 1'
#
loop_
_entity.id
_entity.type
_entity.pdbx_description
1 polymer ?
#
loop_
_entity_poly.entity_id
_entity_poly.type
_entity_poly.pdbx_seq_one_letter_code
_entity_poly.pdbx_strand_id
1 'polypeptide(L)'
;MKNCLKSILVTILINFAVFSQANFIIGVGSCLDQDLDQPIWNAIQKEQLDVFFFLGDNVYGDSRLFSMTKLRRAYEIQKNKLPNWLETVKILQIWDDHDYGLNDGGKNYRHKEMSQEIYLNFWGIPQDDQRRNQAGVFFSKFVNHNGKIIQFIGLDTRYHRSNLKGFKKSYRPNTDIDATILGEQQWLWLEDQLEKEADIRIIASSIQVLAKEHRFEKWSNFPNERSKLLSLLSKAGSNSNLLIVSGDRHRGGIYKKDNLIELTSSSMNKPSNIDYETDQYLDGETHPEENYGIIKIIDKSVLIYLKNIDGKILESAELMISSLNNIKVTT
;
A
#
# COMPACT_ATOMS: atom_id res chain seq x y z
N MET A 1 5.06 -11.24 83.25
CA MET A 1 5.41 -11.87 81.96
C MET A 1 4.62 -11.15 80.89
N LYS A 2 5.27 -10.26 80.08
CA LYS A 2 4.67 -9.47 79.02
C LYS A 2 5.10 -10.10 77.67
N ASN A 3 4.15 -10.72 76.99
CA ASN A 3 4.36 -11.27 75.66
C ASN A 3 4.28 -10.11 74.63
N CYS A 4 5.38 -9.87 73.95
CA CYS A 4 5.48 -8.88 72.83
C CYS A 4 5.26 -9.63 71.51
N LEU A 5 4.08 -9.50 70.92
CA LEU A 5 3.82 -9.97 69.53
C LEU A 5 4.49 -9.01 68.61
N LYS A 6 5.49 -9.47 67.83
CA LYS A 6 6.05 -8.75 66.72
C LYS A 6 5.23 -9.09 65.48
N SER A 7 4.45 -8.14 64.96
CA SER A 7 3.80 -8.23 63.64
C SER A 7 4.86 -8.03 62.56
N ILE A 8 5.06 -9.03 61.74
CA ILE A 8 5.88 -8.97 60.52
C ILE A 8 4.97 -8.48 59.39
N LEU A 9 5.19 -7.26 58.96
CA LEU A 9 4.53 -6.70 57.79
C LEU A 9 5.27 -7.20 56.51
N VAL A 10 4.69 -8.15 55.78
CA VAL A 10 5.21 -8.63 54.50
C VAL A 10 4.70 -7.69 53.41
N THR A 11 5.56 -6.81 52.92
CA THR A 11 5.28 -5.95 51.79
C THR A 11 5.45 -6.75 50.50
N ILE A 12 4.37 -7.15 49.87
CA ILE A 12 4.38 -7.78 48.54
C ILE A 12 4.60 -6.67 47.51
N LEU A 13 5.81 -6.57 46.97
CA LEU A 13 6.13 -5.76 45.81
C LEU A 13 5.57 -6.46 44.56
N ILE A 14 4.41 -6.03 44.07
CA ILE A 14 3.88 -6.45 42.78
C ILE A 14 4.65 -5.68 41.72
N ASN A 15 5.64 -6.34 41.09
CA ASN A 15 6.28 -5.84 39.91
C ASN A 15 5.29 -5.94 38.73
N PHE A 16 4.63 -4.85 38.38
CA PHE A 16 3.96 -4.74 37.11
C PHE A 16 5.04 -4.68 36.03
N ALA A 17 5.33 -5.81 35.37
CA ALA A 17 6.06 -5.80 34.14
C ALA A 17 5.19 -5.04 33.11
N VAL A 18 5.54 -3.81 32.81
CA VAL A 18 5.00 -3.09 31.66
C VAL A 18 5.55 -3.82 30.44
N PHE A 19 4.78 -4.76 29.90
CA PHE A 19 5.06 -5.32 28.59
C PHE A 19 4.91 -4.16 27.61
N SER A 20 6.04 -3.62 27.15
CA SER A 20 6.05 -2.76 25.98
C SER A 20 5.45 -3.56 24.83
N GLN A 21 4.26 -3.19 24.39
CA GLN A 21 3.66 -3.82 23.24
C GLN A 21 4.59 -3.57 22.04
N ALA A 22 5.04 -4.67 21.42
CA ALA A 22 5.88 -4.55 20.23
C ALA A 22 5.12 -3.78 19.14
N ASN A 23 5.80 -2.84 18.48
CA ASN A 23 5.24 -2.11 17.37
C ASN A 23 5.01 -3.06 16.19
N PHE A 24 3.98 -2.79 15.37
CA PHE A 24 3.80 -3.49 14.09
C PHE A 24 4.35 -2.60 12.97
N ILE A 25 5.32 -3.11 12.22
CA ILE A 25 6.09 -2.31 11.27
C ILE A 25 5.86 -2.82 9.85
N ILE A 26 5.38 -1.92 8.98
CA ILE A 26 5.07 -2.21 7.59
C ILE A 26 5.98 -1.37 6.71
N GLY A 27 6.71 -2.02 5.82
CA GLY A 27 7.42 -1.39 4.72
C GLY A 27 6.53 -1.31 3.48
N VAL A 28 6.63 -0.23 2.72
CA VAL A 28 5.94 -0.08 1.43
C VAL A 28 6.88 0.51 0.39
N GLY A 29 6.71 0.10 -0.87
CA GLY A 29 7.51 0.65 -1.97
C GLY A 29 7.06 0.15 -3.33
N SER A 30 7.42 0.89 -4.38
CA SER A 30 7.14 0.58 -5.79
C SER A 30 8.28 1.04 -6.69
N CYS A 31 8.13 0.80 -7.99
CA CYS A 31 9.08 1.18 -9.03
C CYS A 31 10.49 0.61 -8.77
N LEU A 32 10.54 -0.74 -8.73
CA LEU A 32 11.74 -1.54 -8.51
C LEU A 32 12.18 -2.19 -9.83
N ASP A 33 13.08 -1.53 -10.55
CA ASP A 33 13.59 -2.01 -11.84
C ASP A 33 14.60 -3.14 -11.65
N GLN A 34 14.31 -4.31 -12.19
CA GLN A 34 15.16 -5.51 -12.11
C GLN A 34 16.50 -5.36 -12.83
N ASP A 35 16.62 -4.42 -13.76
CA ASP A 35 17.86 -4.21 -14.52
C ASP A 35 18.83 -3.25 -13.81
N LEU A 36 18.37 -2.54 -12.75
CA LEU A 36 19.18 -1.63 -11.94
C LEU A 36 19.61 -2.29 -10.62
N ASP A 37 20.65 -1.74 -9.97
CA ASP A 37 21.05 -2.14 -8.63
C ASP A 37 19.96 -1.76 -7.60
N GLN A 38 19.89 -2.51 -6.50
CA GLN A 38 18.83 -2.37 -5.49
C GLN A 38 19.39 -2.16 -4.08
N PRO A 39 20.30 -1.17 -3.85
CA PRO A 39 20.93 -0.94 -2.56
C PRO A 39 19.95 -0.49 -1.47
N ILE A 40 18.77 -0.01 -1.82
CA ILE A 40 17.72 0.41 -0.90
C ILE A 40 17.31 -0.69 0.09
N TRP A 41 17.47 -1.96 -0.27
CA TRP A 41 17.19 -3.10 0.59
C TRP A 41 18.06 -3.11 1.86
N ASN A 42 19.26 -2.51 1.83
CA ASN A 42 20.15 -2.41 2.99
C ASN A 42 19.58 -1.45 4.06
N ALA A 43 18.85 -0.42 3.66
CA ALA A 43 18.16 0.48 4.58
C ALA A 43 16.88 -0.16 5.11
N ILE A 44 16.08 -0.77 4.23
CA ILE A 44 14.81 -1.40 4.57
C ILE A 44 15.01 -2.55 5.56
N GLN A 45 16.05 -3.36 5.42
CA GLN A 45 16.38 -4.46 6.34
C GLN A 45 16.54 -4.00 7.80
N LYS A 46 17.06 -2.80 8.01
CA LYS A 46 17.29 -2.24 9.36
C LYS A 46 15.98 -1.89 10.09
N GLU A 47 14.87 -1.78 9.39
CA GLU A 47 13.56 -1.41 9.95
C GLU A 47 12.90 -2.57 10.70
N GLN A 48 13.33 -3.83 10.51
CA GLN A 48 12.78 -5.04 11.16
C GLN A 48 11.28 -5.18 10.93
N LEU A 49 10.90 -5.39 9.66
CA LEU A 49 9.52 -5.38 9.21
C LEU A 49 8.74 -6.64 9.60
N ASP A 50 7.47 -6.47 9.97
CA ASP A 50 6.47 -7.55 10.05
C ASP A 50 5.86 -7.84 8.67
N VAL A 51 5.66 -6.79 7.85
CA VAL A 51 5.08 -6.86 6.51
C VAL A 51 5.88 -5.98 5.56
N PHE A 52 6.08 -6.43 4.32
CA PHE A 52 6.44 -5.56 3.21
C PHE A 52 5.33 -5.60 2.14
N PHE A 53 4.82 -4.43 1.76
CA PHE A 53 3.76 -4.32 0.78
C PHE A 53 4.29 -3.67 -0.50
N PHE A 54 4.45 -4.47 -1.55
CA PHE A 54 4.82 -4.02 -2.88
C PHE A 54 3.64 -3.33 -3.56
N LEU A 55 3.85 -2.09 -4.02
CA LEU A 55 2.78 -1.23 -4.53
C LEU A 55 2.70 -1.17 -6.07
N GLY A 56 3.27 -2.16 -6.74
CA GLY A 56 3.31 -2.24 -8.19
C GLY A 56 4.64 -1.80 -8.78
N ASP A 57 4.80 -1.98 -10.09
CA ASP A 57 6.08 -1.82 -10.79
C ASP A 57 7.21 -2.60 -10.11
N ASN A 58 6.86 -3.84 -9.73
CA ASN A 58 7.81 -4.76 -9.09
C ASN A 58 8.82 -5.29 -10.09
N VAL A 59 8.52 -5.16 -11.38
CA VAL A 59 9.38 -5.41 -12.55
C VAL A 59 8.97 -4.51 -13.72
N TYR A 60 9.87 -4.29 -14.67
CA TYR A 60 9.65 -3.55 -15.91
C TYR A 60 9.65 -4.51 -17.11
N GLY A 61 8.49 -5.16 -17.28
CA GLY A 61 8.32 -6.29 -18.18
C GLY A 61 7.44 -6.05 -19.41
N ASP A 62 7.21 -4.78 -19.84
CA ASP A 62 6.31 -4.44 -20.95
C ASP A 62 6.47 -5.36 -22.14
N SER A 63 5.40 -6.06 -22.54
CA SER A 63 5.40 -7.03 -23.61
C SER A 63 4.18 -6.87 -24.52
N ARG A 64 4.43 -6.73 -25.81
CA ARG A 64 3.38 -6.74 -26.84
C ARG A 64 3.29 -8.10 -27.55
N LEU A 65 4.19 -9.03 -27.21
CA LEU A 65 4.24 -10.35 -27.81
C LEU A 65 3.48 -11.35 -26.94
N PHE A 66 2.76 -12.24 -27.57
CA PHE A 66 2.00 -13.31 -26.91
C PHE A 66 2.88 -14.23 -26.03
N SER A 67 4.14 -14.43 -26.38
CA SER A 67 5.09 -15.24 -25.60
C SER A 67 5.36 -14.67 -24.19
N MET A 68 5.12 -13.38 -23.97
CA MET A 68 5.40 -12.66 -22.71
C MET A 68 6.84 -12.85 -22.21
N THR A 69 7.77 -13.11 -23.13
CA THR A 69 9.16 -13.46 -22.80
C THR A 69 9.85 -12.35 -21.99
N LYS A 70 9.58 -11.08 -22.34
CA LYS A 70 10.17 -9.94 -21.62
C LYS A 70 9.69 -9.90 -20.17
N LEU A 71 8.38 -10.07 -19.93
CA LEU A 71 7.80 -10.07 -18.58
C LEU A 71 8.31 -11.26 -17.76
N ARG A 72 8.34 -12.47 -18.34
CA ARG A 72 8.87 -13.67 -17.67
C ARG A 72 10.33 -13.48 -17.26
N ARG A 73 11.15 -12.96 -18.18
CA ARG A 73 12.56 -12.67 -17.91
C ARG A 73 12.75 -11.61 -16.82
N ALA A 74 11.93 -10.55 -16.84
CA ALA A 74 11.99 -9.51 -15.82
C ALA A 74 11.75 -10.09 -14.41
N TYR A 75 10.73 -10.93 -14.26
CA TYR A 75 10.46 -11.62 -13.00
C TYR A 75 11.56 -12.62 -12.60
N GLU A 76 12.14 -13.32 -13.56
CA GLU A 76 13.27 -14.22 -13.30
C GLU A 76 14.49 -13.47 -12.76
N ILE A 77 14.83 -12.32 -13.37
CA ILE A 77 15.92 -11.45 -12.91
C ILE A 77 15.60 -10.93 -11.52
N GLN A 78 14.39 -10.41 -11.31
CA GLN A 78 13.96 -9.85 -10.03
C GLN A 78 14.01 -10.88 -8.90
N LYS A 79 13.60 -12.12 -9.16
CA LYS A 79 13.68 -13.22 -8.19
C LYS A 79 15.07 -13.40 -7.63
N ASN A 80 16.10 -13.25 -8.47
CA ASN A 80 17.51 -13.41 -8.08
C ASN A 80 18.08 -12.17 -7.36
N LYS A 81 17.39 -11.02 -7.40
CA LYS A 81 17.80 -9.76 -6.76
C LYS A 81 17.09 -9.49 -5.44
N LEU A 82 15.93 -10.08 -5.22
CA LEU A 82 15.23 -9.95 -3.94
C LEU A 82 16.11 -10.56 -2.82
N PRO A 83 16.29 -9.83 -1.72
CA PRO A 83 17.15 -10.32 -0.64
C PRO A 83 16.48 -11.45 0.14
N ASN A 84 17.28 -12.45 0.55
CA ASN A 84 16.79 -13.65 1.24
C ASN A 84 16.04 -13.36 2.56
N TRP A 85 16.37 -12.25 3.24
CA TRP A 85 15.67 -11.89 4.49
C TRP A 85 14.18 -11.59 4.28
N LEU A 86 13.73 -11.25 3.07
CA LEU A 86 12.31 -11.09 2.75
C LEU A 86 11.51 -12.39 2.95
N GLU A 87 12.14 -13.55 2.91
CA GLU A 87 11.48 -14.85 3.19
C GLU A 87 10.97 -14.93 4.64
N THR A 88 11.50 -14.12 5.55
CA THR A 88 11.06 -14.05 6.94
C THR A 88 10.01 -12.98 7.20
N VAL A 89 9.67 -12.17 6.21
CA VAL A 89 8.71 -11.07 6.27
C VAL A 89 7.44 -11.47 5.51
N LYS A 90 6.29 -11.10 6.04
CA LYS A 90 5.04 -11.30 5.31
C LYS A 90 4.99 -10.37 4.09
N ILE A 91 4.91 -10.95 2.91
CA ILE A 91 4.83 -10.19 1.65
C ILE A 91 3.37 -10.02 1.23
N LEU A 92 3.00 -8.78 0.97
CA LEU A 92 1.77 -8.38 0.27
C LEU A 92 2.16 -7.65 -1.00
N GLN A 93 1.34 -7.75 -2.05
CA GLN A 93 1.71 -7.18 -3.33
C GLN A 93 0.50 -6.87 -4.20
N ILE A 94 0.57 -5.74 -4.88
CA ILE A 94 -0.25 -5.41 -6.04
C ILE A 94 0.64 -5.24 -7.26
N TRP A 95 0.07 -5.22 -8.43
CA TRP A 95 0.79 -4.86 -9.66
C TRP A 95 0.51 -3.42 -10.09
N ASP A 96 1.33 -2.92 -11.01
CA ASP A 96 1.05 -1.73 -11.78
C ASP A 96 1.24 -2.01 -13.28
N ASP A 97 1.38 -1.00 -14.11
CA ASP A 97 1.35 -1.14 -15.56
C ASP A 97 2.55 -1.91 -16.14
N HIS A 98 3.73 -1.81 -15.54
CA HIS A 98 4.91 -2.55 -15.99
C HIS A 98 4.88 -4.03 -15.60
N ASP A 99 4.33 -4.39 -14.44
CA ASP A 99 4.01 -5.77 -14.06
C ASP A 99 2.85 -6.34 -14.89
N TYR A 100 1.86 -5.51 -15.16
CA TYR A 100 0.72 -5.84 -16.02
C TYR A 100 1.16 -6.07 -17.46
N GLY A 101 2.28 -5.47 -17.86
CA GLY A 101 2.99 -5.74 -19.10
C GLY A 101 2.75 -4.75 -20.22
N LEU A 102 2.20 -3.59 -19.92
CA LEU A 102 2.02 -2.49 -20.89
C LEU A 102 1.96 -1.15 -20.16
N ASN A 103 2.94 -0.29 -20.39
CA ASN A 103 2.95 1.06 -19.83
C ASN A 103 1.63 1.79 -20.07
N ASP A 104 1.06 2.37 -18.99
CA ASP A 104 -0.28 2.95 -18.93
C ASP A 104 -1.38 1.98 -19.45
N GLY A 105 -1.15 0.66 -19.35
CA GLY A 105 -2.07 -0.38 -19.78
C GLY A 105 -3.36 -0.45 -18.95
N GLY A 106 -4.47 -0.85 -19.57
CA GLY A 106 -5.77 -1.02 -18.93
C GLY A 106 -6.56 -2.16 -19.61
N LYS A 107 -7.89 -2.13 -19.50
CA LYS A 107 -8.79 -3.24 -19.90
C LYS A 107 -8.58 -3.78 -21.33
N ASN A 108 -8.02 -2.96 -22.22
CA ASN A 108 -7.81 -3.32 -23.63
C ASN A 108 -6.45 -4.02 -23.89
N TYR A 109 -5.61 -4.18 -22.86
CA TYR A 109 -4.39 -4.97 -23.00
C TYR A 109 -4.74 -6.44 -23.21
N ARG A 110 -4.39 -6.97 -24.40
CA ARG A 110 -4.84 -8.29 -24.87
C ARG A 110 -4.21 -9.48 -24.14
N HIS A 111 -3.12 -9.27 -23.40
CA HIS A 111 -2.37 -10.33 -22.72
C HIS A 111 -2.54 -10.32 -21.21
N LYS A 112 -3.52 -9.59 -20.71
CA LYS A 112 -3.73 -9.36 -19.27
C LYS A 112 -3.94 -10.64 -18.45
N GLU A 113 -4.66 -11.65 -19.00
CA GLU A 113 -4.84 -12.93 -18.33
C GLU A 113 -3.50 -13.66 -18.15
N MET A 114 -2.64 -13.58 -19.18
CA MET A 114 -1.31 -14.18 -19.14
C MET A 114 -0.39 -13.46 -18.17
N SER A 115 -0.49 -12.12 -18.12
CA SER A 115 0.22 -11.31 -17.13
C SER A 115 -0.19 -11.69 -15.71
N GLN A 116 -1.49 -11.86 -15.48
CA GLN A 116 -2.02 -12.28 -14.17
C GLN A 116 -1.46 -13.66 -13.76
N GLU A 117 -1.45 -14.62 -14.66
CA GLU A 117 -0.88 -15.94 -14.40
C GLU A 117 0.61 -15.87 -14.04
N ILE A 118 1.41 -15.10 -14.83
CA ILE A 118 2.84 -14.93 -14.58
C ILE A 118 3.07 -14.27 -13.22
N TYR A 119 2.34 -13.20 -12.92
CA TYR A 119 2.40 -12.47 -11.66
C TYR A 119 2.07 -13.38 -10.45
N LEU A 120 0.95 -14.09 -10.51
CA LEU A 120 0.51 -14.98 -9.42
C LEU A 120 1.49 -16.14 -9.19
N ASN A 121 2.11 -16.65 -10.26
CA ASN A 121 3.13 -17.70 -10.16
C ASN A 121 4.44 -17.18 -9.56
N PHE A 122 4.89 -15.99 -9.95
CA PHE A 122 6.09 -15.37 -9.39
C PHE A 122 5.95 -15.15 -7.87
N TRP A 123 4.83 -14.63 -7.44
CA TRP A 123 4.56 -14.37 -6.02
C TRP A 123 4.15 -15.63 -5.23
N GLY A 124 4.16 -16.78 -5.84
CA GLY A 124 3.82 -18.05 -5.18
C GLY A 124 2.40 -18.09 -4.62
N ILE A 125 1.46 -17.38 -5.28
CA ILE A 125 0.08 -17.33 -4.82
C ILE A 125 -0.53 -18.73 -4.90
N PRO A 126 -1.10 -19.28 -3.80
CA PRO A 126 -1.67 -20.62 -3.75
C PRO A 126 -2.74 -20.86 -4.82
N GLN A 127 -2.93 -22.11 -5.22
CA GLN A 127 -3.90 -22.46 -6.27
C GLN A 127 -5.36 -22.26 -5.82
N ASP A 128 -5.62 -22.31 -4.54
CA ASP A 128 -6.93 -22.08 -3.91
C ASP A 128 -7.19 -20.61 -3.54
N ASP A 129 -6.21 -19.70 -3.76
CA ASP A 129 -6.41 -18.26 -3.53
C ASP A 129 -7.43 -17.71 -4.54
N GLN A 130 -8.33 -16.85 -4.07
CA GLN A 130 -9.38 -16.26 -4.89
C GLN A 130 -8.84 -15.54 -6.14
N ARG A 131 -7.64 -14.95 -6.07
CA ARG A 131 -6.98 -14.29 -7.21
C ARG A 131 -6.69 -15.19 -8.39
N ARG A 132 -6.75 -16.53 -8.22
CA ARG A 132 -6.64 -17.52 -9.32
C ARG A 132 -7.93 -17.67 -10.11
N ASN A 133 -9.06 -17.27 -9.52
CA ASN A 133 -10.40 -17.50 -10.07
C ASN A 133 -11.18 -16.20 -10.33
N GLN A 134 -10.52 -15.05 -10.25
CA GLN A 134 -11.13 -13.74 -10.52
C GLN A 134 -10.38 -12.99 -11.61
N ALA A 135 -11.01 -12.00 -12.20
CA ALA A 135 -10.40 -11.06 -13.15
C ALA A 135 -9.68 -9.94 -12.39
N GLY A 136 -8.34 -10.00 -12.40
CA GLY A 136 -7.48 -9.06 -11.66
C GLY A 136 -6.92 -9.65 -10.36
N VAL A 137 -6.04 -8.87 -9.71
CA VAL A 137 -5.22 -9.33 -8.58
C VAL A 137 -5.62 -8.71 -7.24
N PHE A 138 -6.77 -8.03 -7.17
CA PHE A 138 -7.23 -7.40 -5.93
C PHE A 138 -7.48 -8.42 -4.82
N PHE A 139 -7.20 -8.03 -3.58
CA PHE A 139 -7.32 -8.90 -2.41
C PHE A 139 -7.51 -8.12 -1.10
N SER A 140 -7.95 -8.82 -0.06
CA SER A 140 -7.95 -8.35 1.32
C SER A 140 -7.33 -9.39 2.23
N LYS A 141 -6.50 -8.94 3.20
CA LYS A 141 -5.91 -9.79 4.23
C LYS A 141 -6.03 -9.11 5.59
N PHE A 142 -6.28 -9.91 6.63
CA PHE A 142 -6.37 -9.44 8.00
C PHE A 142 -5.19 -9.96 8.80
N VAL A 143 -4.69 -9.11 9.70
CA VAL A 143 -3.68 -9.44 10.70
C VAL A 143 -4.17 -8.98 12.05
N ASN A 144 -4.12 -9.84 13.06
CA ASN A 144 -4.34 -9.43 14.44
C ASN A 144 -2.97 -9.17 15.08
N HIS A 145 -2.77 -7.98 15.61
CA HIS A 145 -1.58 -7.61 16.37
C HIS A 145 -1.98 -6.92 17.66
N ASN A 146 -1.65 -7.55 18.80
CA ASN A 146 -1.97 -7.04 20.13
C ASN A 146 -3.45 -6.66 20.32
N GLY A 147 -4.36 -7.47 19.74
CA GLY A 147 -5.80 -7.26 19.82
C GLY A 147 -6.36 -6.23 18.83
N LYS A 148 -5.51 -5.57 18.02
CA LYS A 148 -5.95 -4.69 16.93
C LYS A 148 -6.07 -5.51 15.64
N ILE A 149 -7.16 -5.34 14.93
CA ILE A 149 -7.41 -5.93 13.61
C ILE A 149 -6.92 -4.95 12.54
N ILE A 150 -5.87 -5.34 11.83
CA ILE A 150 -5.30 -4.58 10.72
C ILE A 150 -5.77 -5.23 9.42
N GLN A 151 -6.49 -4.48 8.59
CA GLN A 151 -6.90 -4.92 7.26
C GLN A 151 -6.02 -4.30 6.19
N PHE A 152 -5.47 -5.14 5.32
CA PHE A 152 -4.78 -4.76 4.10
C PHE A 152 -5.70 -5.00 2.91
N ILE A 153 -5.92 -3.99 2.09
CA ILE A 153 -6.69 -4.06 0.86
C ILE A 153 -5.78 -3.68 -0.30
N GLY A 154 -5.55 -4.60 -1.22
CA GLY A 154 -4.83 -4.35 -2.46
C GLY A 154 -5.81 -4.15 -3.60
N LEU A 155 -5.83 -2.97 -4.21
CA LEU A 155 -6.65 -2.67 -5.38
C LEU A 155 -5.92 -3.06 -6.68
N ASP A 156 -6.68 -3.51 -7.66
CA ASP A 156 -6.23 -3.66 -9.04
C ASP A 156 -6.73 -2.47 -9.85
N THR A 157 -5.82 -1.58 -10.22
CA THR A 157 -6.12 -0.37 -10.98
C THR A 157 -5.86 -0.54 -12.48
N ARG A 158 -5.61 -1.79 -12.95
CA ARG A 158 -5.23 -2.08 -14.34
C ARG A 158 -6.24 -2.94 -15.10
N TYR A 159 -6.65 -4.07 -14.56
CA TYR A 159 -7.37 -5.12 -15.29
C TYR A 159 -8.67 -4.63 -15.95
N HIS A 160 -9.42 -3.80 -15.24
CA HIS A 160 -10.71 -3.25 -15.69
C HIS A 160 -10.65 -1.79 -16.13
N ARG A 161 -9.51 -1.12 -15.92
CA ARG A 161 -9.40 0.31 -16.16
C ARG A 161 -9.70 0.68 -17.62
N SER A 162 -10.63 1.60 -17.78
CA SER A 162 -10.97 2.21 -19.08
C SER A 162 -9.78 3.00 -19.64
N ASN A 163 -9.77 3.24 -20.95
CA ASN A 163 -8.69 3.99 -21.58
C ASN A 163 -8.55 5.39 -20.98
N LEU A 164 -7.31 5.80 -20.78
CA LEU A 164 -6.96 7.18 -20.49
C LEU A 164 -7.32 8.08 -21.67
N LYS A 165 -7.72 9.32 -21.40
CA LYS A 165 -7.95 10.35 -22.42
C LYS A 165 -6.75 11.31 -22.48
N GLY A 166 -6.41 11.77 -23.68
CA GLY A 166 -5.27 12.63 -23.93
C GLY A 166 -4.05 11.86 -24.41
N PHE A 167 -2.86 12.37 -24.12
CA PHE A 167 -1.59 11.81 -24.58
C PHE A 167 -0.72 11.44 -23.37
N LYS A 168 0.19 10.51 -23.55
CA LYS A 168 1.18 10.16 -22.54
C LYS A 168 1.83 11.41 -21.94
N LYS A 169 1.91 11.47 -20.61
CA LYS A 169 2.37 12.65 -19.82
C LYS A 169 1.52 13.91 -20.00
N SER A 170 0.28 13.79 -20.51
CA SER A 170 -0.69 14.88 -20.63
C SER A 170 -2.11 14.33 -20.65
N TYR A 171 -2.43 13.51 -19.64
CA TYR A 171 -3.75 12.92 -19.51
C TYR A 171 -4.78 13.94 -19.05
N ARG A 172 -6.01 13.77 -19.58
CA ARG A 172 -7.16 14.61 -19.26
C ARG A 172 -8.24 13.77 -18.58
N PRO A 173 -9.14 14.39 -17.81
CA PRO A 173 -10.24 13.67 -17.18
C PRO A 173 -11.09 12.89 -18.21
N ASN A 174 -11.37 11.64 -17.92
CA ASN A 174 -12.33 10.80 -18.60
C ASN A 174 -13.65 10.86 -17.80
N THR A 175 -14.60 11.62 -18.31
CA THR A 175 -15.92 11.86 -17.69
C THR A 175 -17.02 10.98 -18.29
N ASP A 176 -16.68 10.00 -19.13
CA ASP A 176 -17.65 9.07 -19.70
C ASP A 176 -18.33 8.32 -18.55
N ILE A 177 -19.64 8.12 -18.66
CA ILE A 177 -20.45 7.50 -17.60
C ILE A 177 -20.01 6.06 -17.30
N ASP A 178 -19.53 5.35 -18.33
CA ASP A 178 -19.08 3.95 -18.22
C ASP A 178 -17.56 3.82 -17.99
N ALA A 179 -16.87 4.96 -17.78
CA ALA A 179 -15.44 4.93 -17.51
C ALA A 179 -15.19 4.44 -16.09
N THR A 180 -14.35 3.42 -15.95
CA THR A 180 -14.05 2.82 -14.65
C THR A 180 -12.55 2.57 -14.48
N ILE A 181 -12.10 2.51 -13.24
CA ILE A 181 -10.78 2.01 -12.83
C ILE A 181 -10.93 0.57 -12.34
N LEU A 182 -11.84 0.32 -11.41
CA LEU A 182 -11.94 -0.98 -10.72
C LEU A 182 -12.84 -1.99 -11.44
N GLY A 183 -13.81 -1.51 -12.23
CA GLY A 183 -14.88 -2.36 -12.75
C GLY A 183 -15.91 -2.76 -11.69
N GLU A 184 -17.08 -3.20 -12.13
CA GLU A 184 -18.22 -3.47 -11.24
C GLU A 184 -17.91 -4.52 -10.17
N GLN A 185 -17.30 -5.63 -10.56
CA GLN A 185 -16.99 -6.73 -9.65
C GLN A 185 -16.09 -6.31 -8.49
N GLN A 186 -15.03 -5.56 -8.77
CA GLN A 186 -14.12 -5.10 -7.72
C GLN A 186 -14.76 -4.00 -6.86
N TRP A 187 -15.65 -3.17 -7.41
CA TRP A 187 -16.41 -2.19 -6.63
C TRP A 187 -17.30 -2.87 -5.60
N LEU A 188 -18.12 -3.85 -6.00
CA LEU A 188 -18.98 -4.60 -5.09
C LEU A 188 -18.17 -5.33 -4.01
N TRP A 189 -17.05 -5.91 -4.42
CA TRP A 189 -16.12 -6.55 -3.50
C TRP A 189 -15.52 -5.54 -2.50
N LEU A 190 -15.10 -4.36 -2.95
CA LEU A 190 -14.50 -3.34 -2.07
C LEU A 190 -15.51 -2.83 -1.04
N GLU A 191 -16.75 -2.60 -1.46
CA GLU A 191 -17.85 -2.23 -0.56
C GLU A 191 -18.03 -3.28 0.54
N ASP A 192 -18.11 -4.57 0.19
CA ASP A 192 -18.16 -5.68 1.17
C ASP A 192 -16.93 -5.72 2.10
N GLN A 193 -15.73 -5.51 1.57
CA GLN A 193 -14.52 -5.52 2.40
C GLN A 193 -14.48 -4.37 3.41
N LEU A 194 -15.00 -3.21 3.07
CA LEU A 194 -15.02 -2.05 3.95
C LEU A 194 -16.11 -2.10 5.03
N GLU A 195 -17.09 -3.00 4.90
CA GLU A 195 -18.08 -3.29 5.95
C GLU A 195 -17.54 -4.22 7.04
N LYS A 196 -16.46 -4.98 6.79
CA LYS A 196 -15.86 -5.88 7.77
C LYS A 196 -15.20 -5.09 8.90
N GLU A 197 -15.20 -5.65 10.09
CA GLU A 197 -14.55 -5.00 11.26
C GLU A 197 -13.03 -4.91 11.06
N ALA A 198 -12.48 -3.72 11.30
CA ALA A 198 -11.04 -3.49 11.38
C ALA A 198 -10.76 -2.19 12.17
N ASP A 199 -9.73 -2.20 12.99
CA ASP A 199 -9.27 -1.02 13.73
C ASP A 199 -8.44 -0.09 12.84
N ILE A 200 -7.66 -0.68 11.93
CA ILE A 200 -6.79 0.04 11.00
C ILE A 200 -6.95 -0.58 9.61
N ARG A 201 -7.08 0.27 8.60
CA ARG A 201 -7.13 -0.13 7.20
C ARG A 201 -5.99 0.49 6.41
N ILE A 202 -5.26 -0.34 5.67
CA ILE A 202 -4.23 0.09 4.74
C ILE A 202 -4.67 -0.30 3.34
N ILE A 203 -4.95 0.72 2.51
CA ILE A 203 -5.46 0.54 1.15
C ILE A 203 -4.36 0.87 0.17
N ALA A 204 -3.90 -0.13 -0.55
CA ALA A 204 -2.91 0.02 -1.61
C ALA A 204 -3.60 0.24 -2.95
N SER A 205 -3.24 1.33 -3.61
CA SER A 205 -3.58 1.66 -4.99
C SER A 205 -2.27 1.86 -5.75
N SER A 206 -2.07 1.23 -6.91
CA SER A 206 -0.80 1.41 -7.61
C SER A 206 -0.61 2.86 -8.09
N ILE A 207 -1.69 3.56 -8.43
CA ILE A 207 -1.68 4.97 -8.83
C ILE A 207 -2.27 5.88 -7.74
N GLN A 208 -1.84 7.15 -7.71
CA GLN A 208 -2.25 8.11 -6.69
C GLN A 208 -3.75 8.41 -6.68
N VAL A 209 -4.33 8.44 -5.45
CA VAL A 209 -5.75 8.69 -5.19
C VAL A 209 -6.02 10.17 -4.93
N LEU A 210 -5.25 10.81 -4.05
CA LEU A 210 -5.50 12.18 -3.62
C LEU A 210 -4.94 13.21 -4.60
N ALA A 211 -3.79 12.98 -5.20
CA ALA A 211 -3.15 13.91 -6.14
C ALA A 211 -4.03 14.28 -7.33
N LYS A 212 -3.93 15.55 -7.80
CA LYS A 212 -4.76 16.12 -8.87
C LYS A 212 -3.99 16.83 -9.96
N GLU A 213 -2.87 17.46 -9.66
CA GLU A 213 -2.33 18.52 -10.53
C GLU A 213 -1.26 18.03 -11.50
N HIS A 214 -0.56 16.93 -11.18
CA HIS A 214 0.39 16.39 -12.15
C HIS A 214 -0.29 15.83 -13.39
N ARG A 215 0.45 15.74 -14.52
CA ARG A 215 -0.08 15.37 -15.83
C ARG A 215 -0.06 13.87 -16.16
N PHE A 216 0.46 13.05 -15.26
CA PHE A 216 0.57 11.60 -15.40
C PHE A 216 -0.71 10.88 -14.97
N GLU A 217 -0.73 9.56 -15.04
CA GLU A 217 -1.85 8.75 -14.59
C GLU A 217 -2.13 8.92 -13.09
N LYS A 218 -3.39 8.94 -12.71
CA LYS A 218 -3.90 9.06 -11.34
C LYS A 218 -5.40 8.87 -11.31
N TRP A 219 -5.98 8.66 -10.15
CA TRP A 219 -7.43 8.54 -10.00
C TRP A 219 -8.21 9.76 -10.49
N SER A 220 -7.65 10.96 -10.42
CA SER A 220 -8.34 12.17 -10.91
C SER A 220 -8.50 12.22 -12.43
N ASN A 221 -7.87 11.30 -13.17
CA ASN A 221 -8.20 11.08 -14.58
C ASN A 221 -9.58 10.42 -14.78
N PHE A 222 -10.19 9.87 -13.73
CA PHE A 222 -11.52 9.28 -13.70
C PHE A 222 -12.32 9.91 -12.56
N PRO A 223 -12.80 11.15 -12.73
CA PRO A 223 -13.35 11.94 -11.63
C PRO A 223 -14.56 11.31 -10.96
N ASN A 224 -15.42 10.59 -11.70
CA ASN A 224 -16.59 9.89 -11.15
C ASN A 224 -16.14 8.73 -10.22
N GLU A 225 -15.21 7.91 -10.70
CA GLU A 225 -14.63 6.80 -9.95
C GLU A 225 -13.89 7.28 -8.69
N ARG A 226 -13.09 8.35 -8.84
CA ARG A 226 -12.38 8.97 -7.72
C ARG A 226 -13.36 9.50 -6.67
N SER A 227 -14.42 10.16 -7.08
CA SER A 227 -15.44 10.68 -6.16
C SER A 227 -16.15 9.56 -5.40
N LYS A 228 -16.48 8.44 -6.11
CA LYS A 228 -17.05 7.25 -5.49
C LYS A 228 -16.08 6.66 -4.45
N LEU A 229 -14.79 6.49 -4.81
CA LEU A 229 -13.78 5.96 -3.89
C LEU A 229 -13.62 6.84 -2.66
N LEU A 230 -13.42 8.14 -2.82
CA LEU A 230 -13.22 9.06 -1.70
C LEU A 230 -14.42 9.09 -0.76
N SER A 231 -15.66 9.05 -1.28
CA SER A 231 -16.88 8.96 -0.46
C SER A 231 -16.91 7.67 0.35
N LEU A 232 -16.60 6.54 -0.28
CA LEU A 232 -16.58 5.23 0.36
C LEU A 232 -15.49 5.14 1.45
N LEU A 233 -14.28 5.62 1.16
CA LEU A 233 -13.16 5.63 2.11
C LEU A 233 -13.41 6.59 3.28
N SER A 234 -13.99 7.75 3.04
CA SER A 234 -14.36 8.69 4.10
C SER A 234 -15.40 8.09 5.05
N LYS A 235 -16.40 7.39 4.52
CA LYS A 235 -17.38 6.65 5.34
C LYS A 235 -16.72 5.53 6.14
N ALA A 236 -15.86 4.73 5.53
CA ALA A 236 -15.13 3.66 6.20
C ALA A 236 -14.15 4.22 7.24
N GLY A 237 -13.46 5.33 6.95
CA GLY A 237 -12.53 6.01 7.85
C GLY A 237 -13.19 6.64 9.08
N SER A 238 -14.51 6.85 9.09
CA SER A 238 -15.22 7.27 10.32
C SER A 238 -15.35 6.13 11.34
N ASN A 239 -15.24 4.89 10.90
CA ASN A 239 -15.37 3.68 11.72
C ASN A 239 -14.05 2.92 11.90
N SER A 240 -12.98 3.36 11.24
CA SER A 240 -11.65 2.76 11.33
C SER A 240 -10.59 3.79 10.94
N ASN A 241 -9.37 3.60 11.42
CA ASN A 241 -8.24 4.45 11.04
C ASN A 241 -7.74 4.00 9.66
N LEU A 242 -7.80 4.87 8.64
CA LEU A 242 -7.56 4.52 7.26
C LEU A 242 -6.36 5.28 6.68
N LEU A 243 -5.44 4.54 6.06
CA LEU A 243 -4.28 5.05 5.34
C LEU A 243 -4.30 4.52 3.91
N ILE A 244 -4.06 5.38 2.93
CA ILE A 244 -3.83 5.02 1.54
C ILE A 244 -2.33 4.95 1.29
N VAL A 245 -1.89 3.96 0.53
CA VAL A 245 -0.49 3.86 0.04
C VAL A 245 -0.49 3.71 -1.48
N SER A 246 0.43 4.40 -2.16
CA SER A 246 0.46 4.42 -3.63
C SER A 246 1.86 4.43 -4.24
N GLY A 247 1.95 4.14 -5.54
CA GLY A 247 3.16 4.01 -6.35
C GLY A 247 3.16 4.84 -7.64
N ASP A 248 3.71 4.29 -8.74
CA ASP A 248 3.73 4.81 -10.13
C ASP A 248 4.58 6.07 -10.37
N ARG A 249 4.68 6.95 -9.41
CA ARG A 249 5.10 8.34 -9.65
C ARG A 249 6.60 8.56 -9.80
N HIS A 250 7.43 7.57 -9.52
CA HIS A 250 8.89 7.70 -9.49
C HIS A 250 9.37 8.82 -8.56
N ARG A 251 8.64 9.06 -7.49
CA ARG A 251 8.89 10.00 -6.38
C ARG A 251 8.05 9.67 -5.18
N GLY A 252 8.45 10.12 -4.01
CA GLY A 252 7.69 10.00 -2.79
C GLY A 252 7.05 11.32 -2.34
N GLY A 253 6.05 11.22 -1.49
CA GLY A 253 5.38 12.36 -0.85
C GLY A 253 4.20 11.93 0.01
N ILE A 254 3.75 12.83 0.88
CA ILE A 254 2.56 12.63 1.71
C ILE A 254 1.48 13.60 1.25
N TYR A 255 0.27 13.08 1.07
CA TYR A 255 -0.88 13.86 0.64
C TYR A 255 -1.98 13.76 1.70
N LYS A 256 -2.68 14.87 1.95
CA LYS A 256 -3.76 14.95 2.93
C LYS A 256 -4.99 15.60 2.33
N LYS A 257 -6.14 14.98 2.55
CA LYS A 257 -7.45 15.54 2.20
C LYS A 257 -8.46 15.11 3.24
N ASP A 258 -9.04 16.09 3.95
CA ASP A 258 -9.97 15.85 5.06
C ASP A 258 -9.33 14.91 6.11
N ASN A 259 -9.94 13.77 6.39
CA ASN A 259 -9.41 12.72 7.29
C ASN A 259 -8.58 11.64 6.57
N LEU A 260 -8.34 11.78 5.27
CA LEU A 260 -7.57 10.82 4.48
C LEU A 260 -6.11 11.25 4.37
N ILE A 261 -5.21 10.30 4.58
CA ILE A 261 -3.77 10.43 4.34
C ILE A 261 -3.37 9.43 3.26
N GLU A 262 -2.56 9.86 2.30
CA GLU A 262 -1.95 9.01 1.30
C GLU A 262 -0.42 9.16 1.39
N LEU A 263 0.28 8.04 1.58
CA LEU A 263 1.72 7.95 1.42
C LEU A 263 2.02 7.41 0.02
N THR A 264 2.57 8.24 -0.84
CA THR A 264 3.17 7.79 -2.10
C THR A 264 4.62 7.42 -1.84
N SER A 265 4.97 6.15 -2.06
CA SER A 265 6.33 5.64 -1.97
C SER A 265 6.69 4.96 -3.28
N SER A 266 7.30 5.73 -4.17
CA SER A 266 7.48 5.33 -5.57
C SER A 266 8.83 5.81 -6.07
N SER A 267 9.78 4.94 -6.01
CA SER A 267 11.15 5.00 -6.53
C SER A 267 12.09 4.16 -5.65
N MET A 268 11.86 2.86 -5.56
CA MET A 268 12.81 2.05 -4.80
C MET A 268 14.21 2.07 -5.44
N ASN A 269 14.28 2.12 -6.79
CA ASN A 269 15.55 2.31 -7.54
C ASN A 269 15.38 2.99 -8.90
N LYS A 270 14.21 3.59 -9.15
CA LYS A 270 13.92 4.24 -10.45
C LYS A 270 13.41 5.68 -10.26
N PRO A 271 14.30 6.58 -9.84
CA PRO A 271 13.93 7.95 -9.52
C PRO A 271 13.51 8.77 -10.74
N SER A 272 12.74 9.83 -10.48
CA SER A 272 12.30 10.81 -11.47
C SER A 272 13.35 11.90 -11.67
N ASN A 273 13.48 12.40 -12.90
CA ASN A 273 14.30 13.58 -13.21
C ASN A 273 13.56 14.91 -13.02
N ILE A 274 12.35 14.92 -12.49
CA ILE A 274 11.55 16.12 -12.24
C ILE A 274 11.84 16.59 -10.83
N ASP A 275 12.45 17.78 -10.70
CA ASP A 275 12.94 18.29 -9.42
C ASP A 275 11.84 18.88 -8.52
N TYR A 276 10.75 19.38 -9.13
CA TYR A 276 9.68 20.05 -8.39
C TYR A 276 8.29 19.67 -8.91
N GLU A 277 7.37 19.38 -7.97
CA GLU A 277 5.97 19.10 -8.25
C GLU A 277 5.09 19.66 -7.13
N THR A 278 4.03 20.36 -7.49
CA THR A 278 3.02 20.86 -6.56
C THR A 278 1.73 20.09 -6.66
N ASP A 279 0.98 20.04 -5.59
CA ASP A 279 -0.42 19.61 -5.58
C ASP A 279 -1.14 20.22 -4.38
N GLN A 280 -2.42 20.57 -4.55
CA GLN A 280 -3.22 21.19 -3.49
C GLN A 280 -3.39 20.31 -2.23
N TYR A 281 -3.15 19.00 -2.34
CA TYR A 281 -3.24 18.03 -1.25
C TYR A 281 -1.87 17.58 -0.74
N LEU A 282 -0.79 18.04 -1.34
CA LEU A 282 0.56 17.73 -0.89
C LEU A 282 0.81 18.34 0.49
N ASP A 283 1.26 17.52 1.43
CA ASP A 283 1.66 17.92 2.77
C ASP A 283 3.18 17.82 2.88
N GLY A 284 3.88 18.95 2.83
CA GLY A 284 5.33 19.02 2.68
C GLY A 284 5.80 19.11 1.24
N GLU A 285 6.80 18.33 0.87
CA GLU A 285 7.44 18.34 -0.45
C GLU A 285 7.35 16.95 -1.14
N THR A 286 7.58 16.93 -2.45
CA THR A 286 7.81 15.67 -3.17
C THR A 286 9.30 15.41 -3.33
N HIS A 287 9.69 14.14 -3.18
CA HIS A 287 11.07 13.69 -3.20
C HIS A 287 11.31 12.79 -4.41
N PRO A 288 12.04 13.26 -5.45
CA PRO A 288 12.30 12.50 -6.67
C PRO A 288 13.36 11.40 -6.51
N GLU A 289 14.10 11.41 -5.40
CA GLU A 289 15.15 10.46 -5.09
C GLU A 289 14.61 9.06 -4.74
N GLU A 290 15.50 8.07 -4.66
CA GLU A 290 15.18 6.73 -4.19
C GLU A 290 14.59 6.75 -2.78
N ASN A 291 13.43 6.09 -2.63
CA ASN A 291 12.67 6.16 -1.38
C ASN A 291 11.86 4.89 -1.10
N TYR A 292 11.51 4.72 0.16
CA TYR A 292 10.59 3.71 0.66
C TYR A 292 9.74 4.29 1.80
N GLY A 293 8.56 3.71 2.00
CA GLY A 293 7.67 4.10 3.09
C GLY A 293 7.77 3.16 4.28
N ILE A 294 7.64 3.72 5.49
CA ILE A 294 7.50 2.96 6.73
C ILE A 294 6.25 3.41 7.48
N ILE A 295 5.44 2.45 7.87
CA ILE A 295 4.23 2.64 8.67
C ILE A 295 4.42 1.88 9.98
N LYS A 296 4.43 2.59 11.11
CA LYS A 296 4.55 1.99 12.44
C LYS A 296 3.24 2.13 13.20
N ILE A 297 2.59 1.02 13.47
CA ILE A 297 1.41 0.97 14.32
C ILE A 297 1.87 0.82 15.75
N ILE A 298 1.60 1.85 16.55
CA ILE A 298 1.86 1.87 17.99
C ILE A 298 0.51 1.88 18.75
N ASP A 299 0.55 1.97 20.08
CA ASP A 299 -0.69 1.83 20.87
C ASP A 299 -1.79 2.82 20.46
N LYS A 300 -1.46 4.09 20.28
CA LYS A 300 -2.44 5.17 20.08
C LYS A 300 -2.35 5.88 18.74
N SER A 301 -1.39 5.52 17.91
CA SER A 301 -1.24 6.18 16.61
C SER A 301 -0.58 5.28 15.55
N VAL A 302 -0.73 5.69 14.31
CA VAL A 302 -0.01 5.17 13.16
C VAL A 302 0.98 6.24 12.72
N LEU A 303 2.27 5.96 12.88
CA LEU A 303 3.35 6.84 12.43
C LEU A 303 3.71 6.47 10.99
N ILE A 304 3.79 7.47 10.13
CA ILE A 304 3.99 7.33 8.69
C ILE A 304 5.27 8.08 8.32
N TYR A 305 6.18 7.40 7.65
CA TYR A 305 7.46 7.98 7.23
C TYR A 305 7.73 7.66 5.76
N LEU A 306 8.13 8.67 5.01
CA LEU A 306 8.86 8.50 3.76
C LEU A 306 10.35 8.59 4.08
N LYS A 307 11.14 7.64 3.62
CA LYS A 307 12.59 7.58 3.90
C LYS A 307 13.38 7.39 2.61
N ASN A 308 14.58 7.93 2.57
CA ASN A 308 15.50 7.74 1.45
C ASN A 308 16.36 6.46 1.60
N ILE A 309 17.20 6.21 0.60
CA ILE A 309 18.11 5.07 0.54
C ILE A 309 19.06 4.93 1.74
N ASP A 310 19.37 6.03 2.42
CA ASP A 310 20.22 6.04 3.63
C ASP A 310 19.40 5.78 4.91
N GLY A 311 18.07 5.68 4.81
CA GLY A 311 17.15 5.53 5.94
C GLY A 311 16.80 6.85 6.64
N LYS A 312 17.19 8.00 6.05
CA LYS A 312 16.82 9.33 6.55
C LYS A 312 15.35 9.62 6.25
N ILE A 313 14.65 10.16 7.25
CA ILE A 313 13.26 10.61 7.06
C ILE A 313 13.26 11.84 6.16
N LEU A 314 12.49 11.77 5.09
CA LEU A 314 12.21 12.84 4.14
C LEU A 314 10.94 13.58 4.53
N GLU A 315 9.86 12.84 4.77
CA GLU A 315 8.56 13.35 5.21
C GLU A 315 7.98 12.45 6.30
N SER A 316 7.08 13.00 7.13
CA SER A 316 6.39 12.25 8.15
C SER A 316 4.97 12.74 8.41
N ALA A 317 4.10 11.83 8.79
CA ALA A 317 2.76 12.14 9.26
C ALA A 317 2.37 11.20 10.40
N GLU A 318 1.35 11.58 11.15
CA GLU A 318 0.76 10.77 12.20
C GLU A 318 -0.75 10.72 12.04
N LEU A 319 -1.32 9.53 12.19
CA LEU A 319 -2.74 9.29 12.27
C LEU A 319 -3.07 8.80 13.68
N MET A 320 -3.80 9.60 14.46
CA MET A 320 -4.24 9.21 15.79
C MET A 320 -5.30 8.12 15.70
N ILE A 321 -5.08 7.01 16.40
CA ILE A 321 -6.07 5.93 16.47
C ILE A 321 -7.19 6.40 17.40
N SER A 322 -8.34 6.73 16.80
CA SER A 322 -9.55 6.94 17.59
C SER A 322 -9.95 5.61 18.22
N SER A 323 -10.01 5.56 19.56
CA SER A 323 -10.63 4.45 20.26
C SER A 323 -12.09 4.40 19.80
N LEU A 324 -12.45 3.36 19.05
CA LEU A 324 -13.85 3.06 18.80
C LEU A 324 -14.47 2.77 20.17
N ASN A 325 -15.16 3.76 20.74
CA ASN A 325 -15.95 3.55 21.93
C ASN A 325 -16.97 2.47 21.58
N ASN A 326 -16.79 1.28 22.20
CA ASN A 326 -17.82 0.24 22.26
C ASN A 326 -19.06 0.80 22.94
N ILE A 327 -19.86 1.58 22.23
CA ILE A 327 -21.24 1.83 22.60
C ILE A 327 -21.98 0.54 22.21
N LYS A 328 -21.81 -0.50 23.04
CA LYS A 328 -22.84 -1.54 23.12
C LYS A 328 -24.06 -0.87 23.70
N VAL A 329 -24.95 -0.43 22.83
CA VAL A 329 -26.32 -0.16 23.24
C VAL A 329 -26.92 -1.50 23.64
N THR A 330 -26.90 -1.79 24.94
CA THR A 330 -27.73 -2.85 25.52
C THR A 330 -29.15 -2.36 25.47
N THR A 331 -29.94 -2.89 24.52
CA THR A 331 -31.40 -2.88 24.55
C THR A 331 -31.90 -4.15 25.20
#